data_cbdf7980bbf4796549013612827b61ad
#
_entry.id   cbdf7980bbf4796549013612827b61ad
#
_cell.length_a   1.000
_cell.length_b   1.000
_cell.length_c   1.000
_cell.angle_alpha   90.00
_cell.angle_beta   90.00
_cell.angle_gamma   90.00
#
_symmetry.space_group_name_H-M   'P 1'
#
loop_
_entity.id
_entity.type
_entity.pdbx_description
1 polymer ?
#
loop_
_entity_poly.entity_id
_entity_poly.type
_entity_poly.pdbx_seq_one_letter_code
_entity_poly.pdbx_strand_id
1 'polypeptide(L)'
;MFALRGMAVSLTFFVVLYCLLSLMVGLGWRSLKLLHTKSERSLANLLFGLRILPVAASALLTLGLVVPSFQLLEPRSIEEDMGLMPIVLALCTLLLIAFGVFRVVTAQTRTSRVVARWMNGASPHIVETDVVTFRSRRDVPPLTLVGVCKPRFLVSESAISLLSREELQIALKHEIAHLRSCDNLKKLVFRFFP
;
A
#
# COMPACT_ATOMS: atom_id res chain seq x y z
N MET A 1 -4.85 -25.38 -23.08
CA MET A 1 -3.89 -25.79 -22.03
C MET A 1 -2.68 -24.86 -21.89
N PHE A 2 -2.03 -24.43 -23.02
CA PHE A 2 -0.81 -23.59 -23.01
C PHE A 2 -0.87 -22.35 -22.10
N ALA A 3 -1.93 -21.52 -22.21
CA ALA A 3 -2.07 -20.30 -21.39
C ALA A 3 -2.18 -20.59 -19.87
N LEU A 4 -2.87 -21.67 -19.50
CA LEU A 4 -2.98 -22.08 -18.08
C LEU A 4 -1.63 -22.54 -17.52
N ARG A 5 -0.84 -23.28 -18.32
CA ARG A 5 0.53 -23.64 -17.96
C ARG A 5 1.40 -22.40 -17.74
N GLY A 6 1.36 -21.46 -18.70
CA GLY A 6 2.10 -20.20 -18.60
C GLY A 6 1.73 -19.40 -17.32
N MET A 7 0.45 -19.32 -17.00
CA MET A 7 0.01 -18.67 -15.76
C MET A 7 0.50 -19.41 -14.51
N ALA A 8 0.37 -20.74 -14.47
CA ALA A 8 0.82 -21.53 -13.31
C ALA A 8 2.33 -21.42 -13.10
N VAL A 9 3.12 -21.53 -14.17
CA VAL A 9 4.59 -21.37 -14.12
C VAL A 9 4.95 -19.96 -13.65
N SER A 10 4.35 -18.93 -14.22
CA SER A 10 4.62 -17.53 -13.85
C SER A 10 4.29 -17.24 -12.41
N LEU A 11 3.14 -17.72 -11.89
CA LEU A 11 2.75 -17.54 -10.49
C LEU A 11 3.66 -18.31 -9.53
N THR A 12 4.10 -19.50 -9.95
CA THR A 12 5.07 -20.30 -9.16
C THR A 12 6.40 -19.56 -9.05
N PHE A 13 6.94 -19.06 -10.16
CA PHE A 13 8.17 -18.25 -10.13
C PHE A 13 8.01 -16.99 -9.30
N PHE A 14 6.90 -16.30 -9.45
CA PHE A 14 6.61 -15.11 -8.64
C PHE A 14 6.69 -15.41 -7.14
N VAL A 15 5.99 -16.44 -6.64
CA VAL A 15 5.98 -16.73 -5.20
C VAL A 15 7.33 -17.22 -4.71
N VAL A 16 8.05 -18.03 -5.48
CA VAL A 16 9.39 -18.48 -5.10
C VAL A 16 10.36 -17.32 -5.00
N LEU A 17 10.39 -16.45 -6.02
CA LEU A 17 11.23 -15.23 -5.99
C LEU A 17 10.84 -14.30 -4.84
N TYR A 18 9.54 -14.11 -4.61
CA TYR A 18 9.04 -13.31 -3.50
C TYR A 18 9.51 -13.86 -2.14
N CYS A 19 9.40 -15.16 -1.91
CA CYS A 19 9.86 -15.79 -0.68
C CYS A 19 11.38 -15.64 -0.48
N LEU A 20 12.16 -15.88 -1.53
CA LEU A 20 13.62 -15.75 -1.49
C LEU A 20 14.04 -14.30 -1.19
N LEU A 21 13.49 -13.33 -1.92
CA LEU A 21 13.81 -11.92 -1.70
C LEU A 21 13.34 -11.42 -0.34
N SER A 22 12.17 -11.88 0.13
CA SER A 22 11.66 -11.55 1.47
C SER A 22 12.57 -12.10 2.56
N LEU A 23 13.07 -13.32 2.39
CA LEU A 23 14.03 -13.92 3.31
C LEU A 23 15.35 -13.14 3.32
N MET A 24 15.88 -12.78 2.15
CA MET A 24 17.10 -11.97 2.03
C MET A 24 16.94 -10.60 2.72
N VAL A 25 15.83 -9.91 2.50
CA VAL A 25 15.52 -8.63 3.18
C VAL A 25 15.43 -8.83 4.68
N GLY A 26 14.75 -9.90 5.14
CA GLY A 26 14.60 -10.21 6.57
C GLY A 26 15.93 -10.52 7.26
N LEU A 27 16.82 -11.25 6.59
CA LEU A 27 18.16 -11.53 7.09
C LEU A 27 19.06 -10.28 7.06
N GLY A 28 19.01 -9.52 5.96
CA GLY A 28 19.78 -8.29 5.80
C GLY A 28 19.37 -7.19 6.78
N TRP A 29 18.09 -7.15 7.18
CA TRP A 29 17.59 -6.21 8.18
C TRP A 29 18.32 -6.30 9.52
N ARG A 30 18.69 -7.51 9.94
CA ARG A 30 19.46 -7.71 11.19
C ARG A 30 20.83 -7.01 11.14
N SER A 31 21.46 -6.98 9.97
CA SER A 31 22.74 -6.29 9.75
C SER A 31 22.57 -4.78 9.62
N LEU A 32 21.44 -4.30 9.09
CA LEU A 32 21.14 -2.88 8.92
C LEU A 32 20.80 -2.14 10.22
N LYS A 33 20.47 -2.83 11.31
CA LYS A 33 20.28 -2.23 12.64
C LYS A 33 21.51 -1.42 13.14
N LEU A 34 22.66 -1.65 12.56
CA LEU A 34 23.90 -0.91 12.87
C LEU A 34 23.95 0.50 12.26
N LEU A 35 23.03 0.88 11.39
CA LEU A 35 22.98 2.20 10.73
C LEU A 35 22.15 3.23 11.52
N HIS A 36 22.46 3.39 12.80
CA HIS A 36 21.76 4.29 13.75
C HIS A 36 21.90 5.81 13.45
N THR A 37 22.50 6.21 12.35
CA THR A 37 22.86 7.61 12.06
C THR A 37 21.94 8.32 11.06
N LYS A 38 20.83 7.69 10.61
CA LYS A 38 19.95 8.30 9.61
C LYS A 38 18.76 9.04 10.24
N SER A 39 18.37 10.17 9.62
CA SER A 39 17.16 10.89 9.92
C SER A 39 15.94 9.93 9.93
N GLU A 40 15.02 10.11 10.88
CA GLU A 40 13.80 9.28 11.04
C GLU A 40 12.98 9.17 9.73
N ARG A 41 12.89 10.25 8.96
CA ARG A 41 12.22 10.25 7.66
C ARG A 41 12.93 9.36 6.63
N SER A 42 14.25 9.38 6.61
CA SER A 42 15.05 8.53 5.72
C SER A 42 14.92 7.07 6.10
N LEU A 43 14.86 6.77 7.39
CA LEU A 43 14.65 5.42 7.90
C LEU A 43 13.25 4.89 7.53
N ALA A 44 12.21 5.72 7.69
CA ALA A 44 10.85 5.34 7.31
C ALA A 44 10.72 5.02 5.80
N ASN A 45 11.34 5.84 4.94
CA ASN A 45 11.36 5.58 3.49
C ASN A 45 12.17 4.33 3.14
N LEU A 46 13.28 4.09 3.80
CA LEU A 46 14.09 2.87 3.63
C LEU A 46 13.28 1.62 3.99
N LEU A 47 12.62 1.64 5.16
CA LEU A 47 11.75 0.54 5.61
C LEU A 47 10.61 0.27 4.63
N PHE A 48 10.00 1.32 4.11
CA PHE A 48 8.97 1.21 3.10
C PHE A 48 9.51 0.58 1.81
N GLY A 49 10.67 1.06 1.33
CA GLY A 49 11.34 0.51 0.16
C GLY A 49 11.70 -0.97 0.32
N LEU A 50 12.31 -1.33 1.45
CA LEU A 50 12.68 -2.73 1.76
C LEU A 50 11.46 -3.66 1.81
N ARG A 51 10.32 -3.16 2.27
CA ARG A 51 9.09 -3.96 2.32
C ARG A 51 8.45 -4.16 0.95
N ILE A 52 8.57 -3.18 0.04
CA ILE A 52 8.04 -3.28 -1.32
C ILE A 52 8.99 -4.04 -2.24
N LEU A 53 10.29 -3.96 -2.00
CA LEU A 53 11.32 -4.52 -2.86
C LEU A 53 11.06 -5.98 -3.28
N PRO A 54 10.74 -6.93 -2.37
CA PRO A 54 10.51 -8.32 -2.74
C PRO A 54 9.39 -8.47 -3.77
N VAL A 55 8.27 -7.78 -3.55
CA VAL A 55 7.10 -7.85 -4.44
C VAL A 55 7.38 -7.19 -5.78
N ALA A 56 7.94 -5.98 -5.76
CA ALA A 56 8.23 -5.23 -6.99
C ALA A 56 9.25 -5.96 -7.85
N ALA A 57 10.34 -6.45 -7.24
CA ALA A 57 11.37 -7.19 -7.96
C ALA A 57 10.85 -8.52 -8.50
N SER A 58 10.09 -9.28 -7.70
CA SER A 58 9.48 -10.54 -8.16
C SER A 58 8.49 -10.30 -9.31
N ALA A 59 7.65 -9.26 -9.24
CA ALA A 59 6.73 -8.91 -10.30
C ALA A 59 7.47 -8.50 -11.58
N LEU A 60 8.48 -7.64 -11.49
CA LEU A 60 9.29 -7.21 -12.62
C LEU A 60 10.01 -8.38 -13.30
N LEU A 61 10.64 -9.26 -12.52
CA LEU A 61 11.34 -10.42 -13.05
C LEU A 61 10.36 -11.41 -13.68
N THR A 62 9.22 -11.66 -13.04
CA THR A 62 8.21 -12.57 -13.60
C THR A 62 7.63 -12.02 -14.90
N LEU A 63 7.20 -10.77 -14.94
CA LEU A 63 6.58 -10.16 -16.12
C LEU A 63 7.60 -9.85 -17.22
N GLY A 64 8.82 -9.46 -16.86
CA GLY A 64 9.85 -9.07 -17.82
C GLY A 64 10.68 -10.22 -18.38
N LEU A 65 10.81 -11.31 -17.64
CA LEU A 65 11.64 -12.46 -18.08
C LEU A 65 10.81 -13.74 -18.20
N VAL A 66 10.11 -14.16 -17.12
CA VAL A 66 9.46 -15.49 -17.10
C VAL A 66 8.32 -15.57 -18.13
N VAL A 67 7.44 -14.57 -18.14
CA VAL A 67 6.31 -14.55 -19.09
C VAL A 67 6.77 -14.51 -20.55
N PRO A 68 7.68 -13.61 -20.97
CA PRO A 68 8.18 -13.62 -22.35
C PRO A 68 8.96 -14.89 -22.69
N SER A 69 9.79 -15.39 -21.79
CA SER A 69 10.56 -16.63 -22.03
C SER A 69 9.63 -17.82 -22.24
N PHE A 70 8.57 -17.95 -21.43
CA PHE A 70 7.58 -18.99 -21.61
C PHE A 70 6.87 -18.87 -22.96
N GLN A 71 6.48 -17.66 -23.36
CA GLN A 71 5.78 -17.43 -24.63
C GLN A 71 6.64 -17.71 -25.88
N LEU A 72 7.94 -17.41 -25.79
CA LEU A 72 8.87 -17.50 -26.93
C LEU A 72 9.53 -18.87 -27.03
N LEU A 73 9.82 -19.52 -25.89
CA LEU A 73 10.65 -20.73 -25.88
C LEU A 73 9.86 -22.02 -25.66
N GLU A 74 8.65 -21.93 -25.04
CA GLU A 74 7.86 -23.11 -24.74
C GLU A 74 7.12 -23.61 -25.98
N PRO A 75 7.31 -24.88 -26.40
CA PRO A 75 6.62 -25.47 -27.54
C PRO A 75 5.11 -25.57 -27.27
N ARG A 76 4.30 -25.08 -28.20
CA ARG A 76 2.82 -25.09 -28.08
C ARG A 76 2.19 -26.46 -28.30
N SER A 77 2.94 -27.36 -28.94
CA SER A 77 2.47 -28.70 -29.41
C SER A 77 2.69 -29.82 -28.40
N ILE A 78 3.45 -29.58 -27.32
CA ILE A 78 3.78 -30.65 -26.37
C ILE A 78 2.78 -30.56 -25.21
N GLU A 79 1.97 -31.60 -25.03
CA GLU A 79 1.11 -31.82 -23.88
C GLU A 79 1.90 -32.55 -22.80
N GLU A 80 2.74 -31.84 -22.08
CA GLU A 80 3.35 -32.37 -20.86
C GLU A 80 2.43 -32.14 -19.70
N ASP A 81 2.27 -33.15 -18.84
CA ASP A 81 1.52 -33.03 -17.59
C ASP A 81 2.25 -32.10 -16.60
N MET A 82 1.52 -31.09 -16.14
CA MET A 82 2.02 -30.25 -15.06
C MET A 82 2.04 -31.06 -13.76
N GLY A 83 3.19 -31.17 -13.13
CA GLY A 83 3.29 -31.74 -11.81
C GLY A 83 2.39 -31.00 -10.79
N LEU A 84 1.99 -31.69 -9.73
CA LEU A 84 1.10 -31.13 -8.68
C LEU A 84 1.69 -29.89 -8.01
N MET A 85 3.00 -29.82 -7.82
CA MET A 85 3.70 -28.71 -7.12
C MET A 85 3.45 -27.32 -7.76
N PRO A 86 3.66 -27.11 -9.07
CA PRO A 86 3.38 -25.81 -9.69
C PRO A 86 1.91 -25.39 -9.55
N ILE A 87 0.99 -26.33 -9.64
CA ILE A 87 -0.45 -26.04 -9.48
C ILE A 87 -0.76 -25.57 -8.07
N VAL A 88 -0.25 -26.28 -7.05
CA VAL A 88 -0.46 -25.92 -5.65
C VAL A 88 0.14 -24.55 -5.35
N LEU A 89 1.38 -24.27 -5.79
CA LEU A 89 2.04 -22.98 -5.58
C LEU A 89 1.30 -21.84 -6.30
N ALA A 90 0.82 -22.07 -7.51
CA ALA A 90 0.02 -21.09 -8.25
C ALA A 90 -1.30 -20.78 -7.52
N LEU A 91 -2.01 -21.81 -7.04
CA LEU A 91 -3.24 -21.64 -6.25
C LEU A 91 -2.98 -20.89 -4.94
N CYS A 92 -1.93 -21.25 -4.20
CA CYS A 92 -1.53 -20.52 -3.00
C CYS A 92 -1.25 -19.05 -3.31
N THR A 93 -0.57 -18.75 -4.41
CA THR A 93 -0.28 -17.39 -4.86
C THR A 93 -1.56 -16.60 -5.14
N LEU A 94 -2.49 -17.21 -5.87
CA LEU A 94 -3.79 -16.58 -6.16
C LEU A 94 -4.59 -16.31 -4.89
N LEU A 95 -4.61 -17.25 -3.95
CA LEU A 95 -5.27 -17.07 -2.65
C LEU A 95 -4.64 -15.93 -1.84
N LEU A 96 -3.32 -15.83 -1.81
CA LEU A 96 -2.61 -14.74 -1.13
C LEU A 96 -2.94 -13.38 -1.75
N ILE A 97 -2.93 -13.29 -3.08
CA ILE A 97 -3.31 -12.06 -3.80
C ILE A 97 -4.77 -11.71 -3.52
N ALA A 98 -5.70 -12.66 -3.64
CA ALA A 98 -7.12 -12.45 -3.36
C ALA A 98 -7.35 -11.97 -1.92
N PHE A 99 -6.67 -12.58 -0.96
CA PHE A 99 -6.73 -12.16 0.45
C PHE A 99 -6.19 -10.74 0.65
N GLY A 100 -5.06 -10.39 0.02
CA GLY A 100 -4.52 -9.03 0.04
C GLY A 100 -5.50 -8.00 -0.52
N VAL A 101 -6.10 -8.28 -1.69
CA VAL A 101 -7.13 -7.44 -2.30
C VAL A 101 -8.34 -7.31 -1.37
N PHE A 102 -8.84 -8.41 -0.83
CA PHE A 102 -9.97 -8.41 0.11
C PHE A 102 -9.69 -7.52 1.33
N ARG A 103 -8.52 -7.61 1.93
CA ARG A 103 -8.11 -6.75 3.06
C ARG A 103 -8.11 -5.27 2.70
N VAL A 104 -7.55 -4.91 1.54
CA VAL A 104 -7.51 -3.53 1.06
C VAL A 104 -8.91 -3.00 0.80
N VAL A 105 -9.74 -3.74 0.06
CA VAL A 105 -11.12 -3.35 -0.26
C VAL A 105 -11.94 -3.17 1.01
N THR A 106 -11.86 -4.14 1.94
CA THR A 106 -12.58 -4.07 3.22
C THR A 106 -12.13 -2.87 4.05
N ALA A 107 -10.83 -2.60 4.11
CA ALA A 107 -10.30 -1.45 4.83
C ALA A 107 -10.75 -0.14 4.19
N GLN A 108 -10.69 -0.04 2.86
CA GLN A 108 -11.09 1.14 2.12
C GLN A 108 -12.60 1.41 2.28
N THR A 109 -13.44 0.40 2.16
CA THR A 109 -14.90 0.55 2.33
C THR A 109 -15.26 0.97 3.77
N ARG A 110 -14.60 0.40 4.78
CA ARG A 110 -14.79 0.82 6.18
C ARG A 110 -14.38 2.28 6.37
N THR A 111 -13.21 2.67 5.88
CA THR A 111 -12.71 4.06 5.96
C THR A 111 -13.66 5.01 5.22
N SER A 112 -14.08 4.68 4.00
CA SER A 112 -15.00 5.50 3.22
C SER A 112 -16.34 5.71 3.93
N ARG A 113 -16.89 4.67 4.58
CA ARG A 113 -18.14 4.80 5.37
C ARG A 113 -17.98 5.71 6.58
N VAL A 114 -16.85 5.64 7.27
CA VAL A 114 -16.55 6.53 8.40
C VAL A 114 -16.40 7.97 7.92
N VAL A 115 -15.63 8.19 6.86
CA VAL A 115 -15.44 9.51 6.25
C VAL A 115 -16.77 10.08 5.75
N ALA A 116 -17.60 9.28 5.08
CA ALA A 116 -18.93 9.72 4.63
C ALA A 116 -19.81 10.17 5.80
N ARG A 117 -19.75 9.46 6.94
CA ARG A 117 -20.46 9.87 8.18
C ARG A 117 -19.93 11.20 8.72
N TRP A 118 -18.63 11.41 8.70
CA TRP A 118 -18.01 12.66 9.16
C TRP A 118 -18.31 13.83 8.22
N MET A 119 -18.36 13.57 6.91
CA MET A 119 -18.68 14.57 5.89
C MET A 119 -20.16 14.95 5.85
N ASN A 120 -21.04 14.08 6.38
CA ASN A 120 -22.48 14.36 6.40
C ASN A 120 -22.79 15.49 7.40
N GLY A 121 -23.14 16.68 6.87
CA GLY A 121 -23.33 17.90 7.66
C GLY A 121 -22.05 18.73 7.86
N ALA A 122 -20.94 18.35 7.25
CA ALA A 122 -19.74 19.19 7.22
C ALA A 122 -19.93 20.37 6.27
N SER A 123 -19.49 21.55 6.67
CA SER A 123 -19.51 22.78 5.86
C SER A 123 -18.09 23.07 5.31
N PRO A 124 -17.96 23.59 4.09
CA PRO A 124 -16.68 24.07 3.60
C PRO A 124 -16.11 25.12 4.57
N HIS A 125 -14.84 25.01 4.90
CA HIS A 125 -14.13 25.97 5.73
C HIS A 125 -12.96 26.53 4.94
N ILE A 126 -12.92 27.85 4.81
CA ILE A 126 -11.87 28.53 4.03
C ILE A 126 -10.65 28.68 4.96
N VAL A 127 -9.63 27.92 4.67
CA VAL A 127 -8.30 28.09 5.24
C VAL A 127 -7.34 28.35 4.08
N GLU A 128 -6.37 29.21 4.26
CA GLU A 128 -5.33 29.51 3.25
C GLU A 128 -4.42 28.29 3.05
N THR A 129 -4.96 27.23 2.42
CA THR A 129 -4.25 26.00 2.10
C THR A 129 -4.66 25.48 0.74
N ASP A 130 -3.75 24.80 0.03
CA ASP A 130 -4.02 24.16 -1.28
C ASP A 130 -4.99 22.97 -1.18
N VAL A 131 -5.40 22.58 0.03
CA VAL A 131 -6.24 21.42 0.27
C VAL A 131 -7.61 21.87 0.78
N VAL A 132 -8.66 21.33 0.19
CA VAL A 132 -10.04 21.63 0.58
C VAL A 132 -10.28 21.22 2.01
N THR A 133 -10.68 22.17 2.85
CA THR A 133 -10.91 21.99 4.28
C THR A 133 -12.40 22.02 4.58
N PHE A 134 -12.85 21.12 5.44
CA PHE A 134 -14.23 21.02 5.91
C PHE A 134 -14.30 21.09 7.42
N ARG A 135 -15.23 21.87 7.93
CA ARG A 135 -15.59 21.92 9.36
C ARG A 135 -16.69 20.92 9.63
N SER A 136 -16.49 20.06 10.61
CA SER A 136 -17.48 19.09 11.05
C SER A 136 -17.93 19.37 12.49
N ARG A 137 -19.25 19.31 12.72
CA ARG A 137 -19.86 19.46 14.05
C ARG A 137 -19.90 18.16 14.85
N ARG A 138 -19.60 17.01 14.20
CA ARG A 138 -19.63 15.70 14.86
C ARG A 138 -18.33 15.43 15.60
N ASP A 139 -18.35 14.42 16.45
CA ASP A 139 -17.17 13.85 17.10
C ASP A 139 -16.23 13.24 16.07
N VAL A 140 -15.42 14.08 15.47
CA VAL A 140 -14.31 13.74 14.59
C VAL A 140 -13.01 14.02 15.32
N PRO A 141 -11.91 13.34 14.93
CA PRO A 141 -10.59 13.74 15.43
C PRO A 141 -10.36 15.24 15.22
N PRO A 142 -9.67 15.92 16.14
CA PRO A 142 -9.50 17.38 16.13
C PRO A 142 -9.10 17.93 14.75
N LEU A 143 -8.14 17.28 14.10
CA LEU A 143 -7.73 17.53 12.74
C LEU A 143 -7.40 16.19 12.09
N THR A 144 -7.90 15.92 10.88
CA THR A 144 -7.59 14.69 10.19
C THR A 144 -7.58 14.87 8.68
N LEU A 145 -6.59 14.26 8.04
CA LEU A 145 -6.47 14.19 6.59
C LEU A 145 -7.11 12.90 6.10
N VAL A 146 -8.15 13.01 5.29
CA VAL A 146 -8.87 11.86 4.72
C VAL A 146 -8.72 11.80 3.20
N GLY A 147 -8.70 10.58 2.67
CA GLY A 147 -8.56 10.32 1.23
C GLY A 147 -7.13 10.02 0.81
N VAL A 148 -7.01 9.26 -0.27
CA VAL A 148 -5.71 8.90 -0.90
C VAL A 148 -5.53 9.69 -2.19
N CYS A 149 -6.50 9.61 -3.12
CA CYS A 149 -6.41 10.28 -4.42
C CYS A 149 -6.95 11.72 -4.39
N LYS A 150 -7.92 12.00 -3.52
CA LYS A 150 -8.52 13.33 -3.34
C LYS A 150 -8.47 13.67 -1.85
N PRO A 151 -7.34 14.16 -1.37
CA PRO A 151 -7.18 14.48 0.04
C PRO A 151 -8.08 15.66 0.44
N ARG A 152 -8.67 15.56 1.63
CA ARG A 152 -9.50 16.58 2.24
C ARG A 152 -9.13 16.70 3.71
N PHE A 153 -9.08 17.93 4.22
CA PHE A 153 -8.97 18.15 5.65
C PHE A 153 -10.35 18.19 6.31
N LEU A 154 -10.47 17.48 7.41
CA LEU A 154 -11.59 17.60 8.34
C LEU A 154 -11.08 18.21 9.63
N VAL A 155 -11.70 19.31 10.04
CA VAL A 155 -11.41 20.01 11.29
C VAL A 155 -12.66 19.94 12.15
N SER A 156 -12.53 19.49 13.39
CA SER A 156 -13.65 19.49 14.33
C SER A 156 -13.98 20.90 14.83
N GLU A 157 -15.23 21.16 15.15
CA GLU A 157 -15.66 22.41 15.74
C GLU A 157 -14.96 22.66 17.09
N SER A 158 -14.75 21.60 17.86
CA SER A 158 -13.99 21.66 19.12
C SER A 158 -12.53 22.07 18.90
N ALA A 159 -11.86 21.58 17.85
CA ALA A 159 -10.50 22.02 17.57
C ALA A 159 -10.43 23.51 17.19
N ILE A 160 -11.40 24.00 16.42
CA ILE A 160 -11.46 25.43 16.04
C ILE A 160 -11.70 26.31 17.27
N SER A 161 -12.48 25.83 18.26
CA SER A 161 -12.77 26.61 19.48
C SER A 161 -11.63 26.56 20.50
N LEU A 162 -10.82 25.50 20.51
CA LEU A 162 -9.77 25.29 21.52
C LEU A 162 -8.39 25.79 21.05
N LEU A 163 -8.12 25.76 19.74
CA LEU A 163 -6.83 26.14 19.20
C LEU A 163 -6.83 27.61 18.74
N SER A 164 -5.76 28.30 19.01
CA SER A 164 -5.48 29.60 18.42
C SER A 164 -5.26 29.46 16.90
N ARG A 165 -5.35 30.55 16.16
CA ARG A 165 -5.10 30.56 14.72
C ARG A 165 -3.71 30.04 14.36
N GLU A 166 -2.72 30.38 15.17
CA GLU A 166 -1.33 29.93 14.98
C GLU A 166 -1.15 28.44 15.23
N GLU A 167 -1.72 27.91 16.31
CA GLU A 167 -1.69 26.48 16.62
C GLU A 167 -2.40 25.65 15.54
N LEU A 168 -3.55 26.12 15.05
CA LEU A 168 -4.26 25.48 13.96
C LEU A 168 -3.42 25.46 12.67
N GLN A 169 -2.71 26.55 12.35
CA GLN A 169 -1.80 26.59 11.19
C GLN A 169 -0.63 25.62 11.34
N ILE A 170 -0.05 25.49 12.55
CA ILE A 170 1.03 24.54 12.83
C ILE A 170 0.51 23.11 12.64
N ALA A 171 -0.66 22.78 13.19
CA ALA A 171 -1.29 21.47 13.05
C ALA A 171 -1.60 21.14 11.56
N LEU A 172 -2.10 22.11 10.79
CA LEU A 172 -2.34 21.94 9.36
C LEU A 172 -1.04 21.71 8.58
N LYS A 173 0.03 22.44 8.88
CA LYS A 173 1.35 22.22 8.26
C LYS A 173 1.88 20.83 8.55
N HIS A 174 1.64 20.31 9.75
CA HIS A 174 1.99 18.93 10.13
C HIS A 174 1.25 17.90 9.26
N GLU A 175 -0.07 18.04 9.12
CA GLU A 175 -0.88 17.15 8.28
C GLU A 175 -0.54 17.27 6.78
N ILE A 176 -0.17 18.46 6.30
CA ILE A 176 0.33 18.65 4.93
C ILE A 176 1.66 17.89 4.73
N ALA A 177 2.51 17.83 5.74
CA ALA A 177 3.74 17.02 5.67
C ALA A 177 3.44 15.53 5.48
N HIS A 178 2.41 15.00 6.17
CA HIS A 178 1.91 13.63 5.96
C HIS A 178 1.32 13.40 4.58
N LEU A 179 0.62 14.40 4.03
CA LEU A 179 0.12 14.36 2.65
C LEU A 179 1.27 14.27 1.65
N ARG A 180 2.28 15.13 1.78
CA ARG A 180 3.46 15.16 0.90
C ARG A 180 4.30 13.88 0.98
N SER A 181 4.32 13.22 2.11
CA SER A 181 4.99 11.91 2.28
C SER A 181 4.16 10.72 1.81
N CYS A 182 2.94 10.94 1.30
CA CYS A 182 2.01 9.91 0.82
C CYS A 182 1.69 8.83 1.87
N ASP A 183 1.61 9.21 3.14
CA ASP A 183 1.46 8.25 4.25
C ASP A 183 0.17 7.41 4.15
N ASN A 184 -0.92 7.99 3.65
CA ASN A 184 -2.17 7.26 3.43
C ASN A 184 -2.01 6.16 2.35
N LEU A 185 -1.24 6.45 1.29
CA LEU A 185 -0.92 5.47 0.26
C LEU A 185 -0.01 4.36 0.82
N LYS A 186 1.03 4.73 1.58
CA LYS A 186 1.93 3.77 2.24
C LYS A 186 1.16 2.83 3.17
N LYS A 187 0.23 3.37 3.98
CA LYS A 187 -0.65 2.58 4.85
C LYS A 187 -1.53 1.61 4.06
N LEU A 188 -2.04 2.03 2.89
CA LEU A 188 -2.86 1.18 2.02
C LEU A 188 -2.03 0.01 1.45
N VAL A 189 -0.82 0.29 0.98
CA VAL A 189 0.13 -0.72 0.48
C VAL A 189 0.50 -1.72 1.58
N PHE A 190 0.75 -1.25 2.80
CA PHE A 190 1.04 -2.15 3.93
C PHE A 190 -0.13 -3.05 4.34
N ARG A 191 -1.37 -2.67 4.00
CA ARG A 191 -2.53 -3.54 4.24
C ARG A 191 -2.66 -4.64 3.20
N PHE A 192 -2.15 -4.42 2.00
CA PHE A 192 -2.14 -5.45 0.97
C PHE A 192 -1.14 -6.56 1.30
N PHE A 193 0.04 -6.19 1.78
CA PHE A 193 1.11 -7.14 2.15
C PHE A 193 1.16 -7.27 3.67
N PRO A 194 0.79 -8.43 4.23
CA PRO A 194 0.84 -8.69 5.67
C PRO A 194 2.25 -8.67 6.24
#